data_a9439d2fcdfec2a2a673a65bb43d2db4
#
_entry.id   a9439d2fcdfec2a2a673a65bb43d2db4
#
_cell.length_a   1.000
_cell.length_b   1.000
_cell.length_c   1.000
_cell.angle_alpha   90.00
_cell.angle_beta   90.00
_cell.angle_gamma   90.00
#
_symmetry.space_group_name_H-M   'P 1'
#
loop_
_entity.id
_entity.type
_entity.pdbx_description
1 polymer ?
#
loop_
_entity_poly.entity_id
_entity_poly.type
_entity_poly.pdbx_seq_one_letter_code
_entity_poly.pdbx_strand_id
1 'polypeptide(L)'
;MKKWIVEDWEFTITVKEGEAEHCRLGFETGDVFTCQYEVPSGFCPKTMVTLHTLCEIVRCGGNYRLRGSENEYEIDFPCADGCVCFHLMAKQISQ
;
A
#
# COMPACT_ATOMS: atom_id res chain seq x y z
N MET A 1 -12.35 -15.31 -13.74
CA MET A 1 -12.95 -14.68 -12.57
C MET A 1 -13.91 -13.58 -13.00
N LYS A 2 -15.09 -13.56 -12.43
CA LYS A 2 -16.04 -12.47 -12.72
C LYS A 2 -15.64 -11.23 -11.97
N LYS A 3 -15.64 -10.10 -12.64
CA LYS A 3 -15.45 -8.81 -12.02
C LYS A 3 -16.79 -8.11 -11.89
N TRP A 4 -17.28 -8.03 -10.68
CA TRP A 4 -18.53 -7.37 -10.36
C TRP A 4 -18.36 -5.87 -10.16
N ILE A 5 -17.16 -5.49 -9.73
CA ILE A 5 -16.82 -4.12 -9.39
C ILE A 5 -15.66 -3.70 -10.26
N VAL A 6 -15.78 -2.51 -10.86
CA VAL A 6 -14.67 -1.92 -11.60
C VAL A 6 -13.85 -1.14 -10.60
N GLU A 7 -12.58 -1.51 -10.47
CA GLU A 7 -11.67 -0.80 -9.58
C GLU A 7 -11.14 0.45 -10.30
N ASP A 8 -11.25 1.59 -9.65
CA ASP A 8 -10.81 2.86 -10.20
C ASP A 8 -9.39 3.24 -9.81
N TRP A 9 -8.76 2.46 -8.94
CA TRP A 9 -7.46 2.81 -8.38
C TRP A 9 -6.46 1.68 -8.53
N GLU A 10 -5.22 2.06 -8.80
CA GLU A 10 -4.07 1.16 -8.75
C GLU A 10 -3.15 1.66 -7.64
N PHE A 11 -2.65 0.72 -6.84
CA PHE A 11 -1.79 1.05 -5.70
C PHE A 11 -0.40 0.50 -5.94
N THR A 12 0.61 1.32 -5.70
CA THR A 12 2.01 0.91 -5.75
C THR A 12 2.60 1.11 -4.36
N ILE A 13 3.16 0.04 -3.82
CA ILE A 13 3.78 0.03 -2.50
C ILE A 13 5.27 -0.21 -2.69
N THR A 14 6.10 0.73 -2.27
CA THR A 14 7.55 0.63 -2.38
C THR A 14 8.16 0.54 -0.98
N VAL A 15 9.11 -0.36 -0.79
CA VAL A 15 9.87 -0.40 0.45
C VAL A 15 10.84 0.78 0.45
N LYS A 16 10.57 1.74 1.32
CA LYS A 16 11.35 2.97 1.42
C LYS A 16 12.58 2.77 2.30
N GLU A 17 12.40 2.10 3.44
CA GLU A 17 13.47 1.73 4.34
C GLU A 17 13.15 0.36 4.92
N GLY A 18 14.13 -0.53 4.97
CA GLY A 18 13.92 -1.83 5.53
C GLY A 18 15.20 -2.46 6.00
N GLU A 19 15.10 -3.21 7.08
CA GLU A 19 16.17 -4.04 7.60
C GLU A 19 15.78 -5.50 7.33
N ALA A 20 16.25 -6.02 6.21
CA ALA A 20 15.87 -7.37 5.73
C ALA A 20 16.08 -8.45 6.78
N GLU A 21 17.13 -8.33 7.58
CA GLU A 21 17.43 -9.30 8.64
C GLU A 21 16.43 -9.29 9.80
N HIS A 22 15.65 -8.21 9.95
CA HIS A 22 14.61 -8.11 10.97
C HIS A 22 13.22 -8.30 10.40
N CYS A 23 13.07 -8.38 9.10
CA CYS A 23 11.80 -8.60 8.43
C CYS A 23 11.64 -10.08 8.11
N ARG A 24 10.53 -10.68 8.52
CA ARG A 24 10.28 -12.12 8.28
C ARG A 24 10.28 -12.49 6.80
N LEU A 25 9.91 -11.57 5.95
CA LEU A 25 9.86 -11.78 4.50
C LEU A 25 11.13 -11.29 3.80
N GLY A 26 12.03 -10.65 4.53
CA GLY A 26 13.29 -10.17 3.99
C GLY A 26 13.15 -9.02 3.02
N PHE A 27 12.15 -8.15 3.19
CA PHE A 27 11.97 -7.01 2.30
C PHE A 27 13.15 -6.06 2.38
N GLU A 28 13.57 -5.58 1.23
CA GLU A 28 14.70 -4.67 1.10
C GLU A 28 14.24 -3.36 0.48
N THR A 29 14.98 -2.30 0.76
CA THR A 29 14.73 -0.98 0.16
C THR A 29 14.67 -1.11 -1.36
N GLY A 30 13.63 -0.57 -1.95
CA GLY A 30 13.41 -0.62 -3.39
C GLY A 30 12.49 -1.75 -3.88
N ASP A 31 12.13 -2.69 -3.02
CA ASP A 31 11.15 -3.70 -3.39
C ASP A 31 9.80 -3.03 -3.66
N VAL A 32 9.11 -3.48 -4.69
CA VAL A 32 7.86 -2.86 -5.14
C VAL A 32 6.74 -3.90 -5.25
N PHE A 33 5.56 -3.52 -4.78
CA PHE A 33 4.34 -4.31 -4.89
C PHE A 33 3.27 -3.46 -5.56
N THR A 34 2.46 -4.07 -6.41
CA THR A 34 1.34 -3.38 -7.05
C THR A 34 0.07 -4.19 -6.90
N CYS A 35 -1.05 -3.50 -6.79
CA CYS A 35 -2.35 -4.15 -6.74
C CYS A 35 -3.46 -3.21 -7.16
N GLN A 36 -4.60 -3.77 -7.54
CA GLN A 36 -5.84 -3.03 -7.73
C GLN A 36 -6.80 -3.40 -6.62
N TYR A 37 -7.55 -4.48 -6.78
CA TYR A 37 -8.48 -4.93 -5.75
C TYR A 37 -8.15 -6.36 -5.31
N GLU A 38 -6.88 -6.64 -5.18
CA GLU A 38 -6.39 -7.93 -4.71
C GLU A 38 -5.30 -7.71 -3.67
N VAL A 39 -4.93 -8.78 -2.98
CA VAL A 39 -3.76 -8.74 -2.11
C VAL A 39 -2.52 -8.72 -3.00
N PRO A 40 -1.60 -7.77 -2.80
CA PRO A 40 -0.36 -7.76 -3.58
C PRO A 40 0.41 -9.06 -3.38
N SER A 41 0.87 -9.65 -4.47
CA SER A 41 1.61 -10.92 -4.42
C SER A 41 2.88 -10.76 -3.58
N GLY A 42 3.03 -11.63 -2.59
CA GLY A 42 4.22 -11.64 -1.74
C GLY A 42 4.26 -10.57 -0.64
N PHE A 43 3.19 -9.79 -0.49
CA PHE A 43 3.18 -8.76 0.53
C PHE A 43 2.99 -9.34 1.94
N CYS A 44 3.37 -8.58 2.95
CA CYS A 44 3.30 -9.02 4.34
C CYS A 44 1.84 -9.17 4.81
N PRO A 45 1.41 -10.37 5.21
CA PRO A 45 0.03 -10.57 5.63
C PRO A 45 -0.34 -9.78 6.89
N LYS A 46 0.62 -9.56 7.77
CA LYS A 46 0.39 -8.81 9.00
C LYS A 46 0.14 -7.32 8.72
N THR A 47 0.83 -6.78 7.73
CA THR A 47 0.70 -5.37 7.35
C THR A 47 -0.52 -5.11 6.45
N MET A 48 -1.16 -6.17 5.94
CA MET A 48 -2.36 -6.03 5.11
C MET A 48 -3.49 -5.27 5.78
N VAL A 49 -3.60 -5.33 7.09
CA VAL A 49 -4.64 -4.59 7.84
C VAL A 49 -4.49 -3.09 7.58
N THR A 50 -3.26 -2.59 7.72
CA THR A 50 -2.97 -1.17 7.46
C THR A 50 -3.12 -0.83 5.99
N LEU A 51 -2.57 -1.66 5.10
CA LEU A 51 -2.67 -1.41 3.66
C LEU A 51 -4.12 -1.36 3.20
N HIS A 52 -4.94 -2.30 3.65
CA HIS A 52 -6.35 -2.32 3.31
C HIS A 52 -7.05 -1.02 3.71
N THR A 53 -6.80 -0.58 4.94
CA THR A 53 -7.38 0.67 5.45
C THR A 53 -6.99 1.86 4.59
N LEU A 54 -5.71 1.96 4.23
CA LEU A 54 -5.22 3.07 3.41
C LEU A 54 -5.82 3.03 2.00
N CYS A 55 -5.95 1.85 1.41
CA CYS A 55 -6.57 1.71 0.09
C CYS A 55 -8.03 2.13 0.12
N GLU A 56 -8.77 1.75 1.18
CA GLU A 56 -10.18 2.08 1.30
C GLU A 56 -10.43 3.57 1.44
N ILE A 57 -9.48 4.32 1.99
CA ILE A 57 -9.62 5.78 2.11
C ILE A 57 -9.87 6.41 0.74
N VAL A 58 -9.05 6.09 -0.27
CA VAL A 58 -9.22 6.69 -1.59
C VAL A 58 -10.36 6.06 -2.37
N ARG A 59 -10.64 4.77 -2.17
CA ARG A 59 -11.79 4.10 -2.80
C ARG A 59 -13.11 4.72 -2.37
N CYS A 60 -13.16 5.21 -1.14
CA CYS A 60 -14.36 5.84 -0.59
C CYS A 60 -14.40 7.36 -0.82
N GLY A 61 -13.52 7.88 -1.62
CA GLY A 61 -13.52 9.30 -1.98
C GLY A 61 -12.70 10.21 -1.09
N GLY A 62 -11.94 9.65 -0.16
CA GLY A 62 -11.04 10.42 0.70
C GLY A 62 -9.65 10.59 0.10
N ASN A 63 -8.76 11.14 0.89
CA ASN A 63 -7.36 11.27 0.52
C ASN A 63 -6.47 11.23 1.75
N TYR A 64 -5.16 11.11 1.53
CA TYR A 64 -4.22 10.88 2.63
C TYR A 64 -3.86 12.13 3.44
N ARG A 65 -4.31 13.30 3.04
CA ARG A 65 -4.16 14.49 3.87
C ARG A 65 -4.92 14.35 5.18
N LEU A 66 -5.99 13.56 5.18
CA LEU A 66 -6.75 13.24 6.38
C LEU A 66 -5.92 12.44 7.38
N ARG A 67 -4.84 11.82 6.94
CA ARG A 67 -3.92 11.04 7.76
C ARG A 67 -2.60 11.76 8.00
N GLY A 68 -2.54 13.04 7.70
CA GLY A 68 -1.36 13.84 7.96
C GLY A 68 -0.32 13.86 6.84
N SER A 69 -0.60 13.26 5.69
CA SER A 69 0.30 13.34 4.55
C SER A 69 0.22 14.72 3.90
N GLU A 70 1.32 15.19 3.37
CA GLU A 70 1.34 16.41 2.57
C GLU A 70 0.75 16.19 1.17
N ASN A 71 0.68 14.93 0.75
CA ASN A 71 0.21 14.54 -0.57
C ASN A 71 -1.18 13.91 -0.47
N GLU A 72 -2.05 14.18 -1.44
CA GLU A 72 -3.41 13.64 -1.43
C GLU A 72 -3.44 12.13 -1.66
N TYR A 73 -2.53 11.62 -2.48
CA TYR A 73 -2.58 10.22 -2.93
C TYR A 73 -1.29 9.46 -2.69
N GLU A 74 -0.46 9.95 -1.80
CA GLU A 74 0.77 9.27 -1.39
C GLU A 74 0.93 9.38 0.12
N ILE A 75 1.37 8.31 0.75
CA ILE A 75 1.59 8.28 2.19
C ILE A 75 2.65 7.24 2.54
N ASP A 76 3.45 7.55 3.54
CA ASP A 76 4.37 6.58 4.14
C ASP A 76 3.69 5.89 5.30
N PHE A 77 3.94 4.60 5.48
CA PHE A 77 3.43 3.88 6.64
C PHE A 77 4.41 2.79 7.06
N PRO A 78 4.50 2.51 8.36
CA PRO A 78 5.38 1.44 8.85
C PRO A 78 4.71 0.07 8.70
N CYS A 79 5.52 -0.99 8.67
CA CYS A 79 4.97 -2.33 8.77
C CYS A 79 4.44 -2.57 10.19
N ALA A 80 3.69 -3.64 10.37
CA ALA A 80 3.08 -3.94 11.67
C ALA A 80 4.12 -4.12 12.79
N ASP A 81 5.31 -4.60 12.45
CA ASP A 81 6.39 -4.81 13.41
C ASP A 81 7.35 -3.61 13.53
N GLY A 82 7.19 -2.59 12.69
CA GLY A 82 8.02 -1.41 12.71
C GLY A 82 9.40 -1.56 12.08
N CYS A 83 9.68 -2.69 11.43
CA CYS A 83 10.99 -2.97 10.84
C CYS A 83 11.18 -2.36 9.46
N VAL A 84 10.10 -2.11 8.76
CA VAL A 84 10.10 -1.65 7.37
C VAL A 84 9.18 -0.46 7.24
N CYS A 85 9.61 0.54 6.47
CA CYS A 85 8.76 1.67 6.12
C CYS A 85 8.38 1.55 4.64
N PHE A 86 7.10 1.65 4.36
CA PHE A 86 6.56 1.59 2.99
C PHE A 86 6.11 2.96 2.53
N HIS A 87 6.18 3.16 1.22
CA HIS A 87 5.58 4.32 0.57
C HIS A 87 4.44 3.82 -0.33
N LEU A 88 3.25 4.32 -0.08
CA LEU A 88 2.07 3.97 -0.86
C LEU A 88 1.72 5.11 -1.80
N MET A 89 1.51 4.77 -3.07
CA MET A 89 1.03 5.71 -4.07
C MET A 89 -0.26 5.17 -4.67
N ALA A 90 -1.33 5.97 -4.63
CA ALA A 90 -2.59 5.64 -5.26
C ALA A 90 -2.70 6.40 -6.58
N LYS A 91 -3.01 5.68 -7.65
CA LYS A 91 -3.15 6.26 -8.98
C LYS A 91 -4.52 5.92 -9.52
N GLN A 92 -5.25 6.93 -9.97
CA GLN A 92 -6.54 6.71 -10.61
C GLN A 92 -6.35 6.09 -11.98
N ILE A 93 -7.11 5.04 -12.26
CA ILE A 93 -7.04 4.33 -13.51
C ILE A 93 -8.13 4.88 -14.43
N SER A 94 -7.78 5.18 -15.68
CA SER A 94 -8.77 5.59 -16.68
C SER A 94 -9.70 4.43 -17.01
N GLN A 95 -10.95 4.71 -17.06
CA GLN A 95 -11.98 3.76 -17.45
C GLN A 95 -12.33 3.92 -18.92
#